data_63ccc902326faf7436f807d2a7118a58
#
_entry.id   63ccc902326faf7436f807d2a7118a58
#
_cell.length_a   1.000
_cell.length_b   1.000
_cell.length_c   1.000
_cell.angle_alpha   90.00
_cell.angle_beta   90.00
_cell.angle_gamma   90.00
#
_symmetry.space_group_name_H-M   'P 1'
#
loop_
_entity.id
_entity.type
_entity.pdbx_description
1 polymer ?
#
loop_
_entity_poly.entity_id
_entity_poly.type
_entity_poly.pdbx_seq_one_letter_code
_entity_poly.pdbx_strand_id
1 'polypeptide(L)'
;LWLLVGLAIMAVQLKGYDYHWLPMLPPLALIGAHTLDRIIGAIAAKRTRVHNLIAWVVGAAAIGWLVVRVWGTALPYISGAIDRTTYDAGFVAGDFHADESRQMAQFLRERVAPGDSLFIWGFRPEVYTMSGLTPAARFIFNFPLIAPWYPAAWRAQTVETLWAALPPYVLILESDYMPWVTGSNDDSHTLLLEYTDLRGWLEFNYERDETQIGSFIIWRRLSR
;
A
#
# COMPACT_ATOMS: atom_id res chain seq x y z
N LEU A 1 -5.58 8.17 30.25
CA LEU A 1 -4.16 8.10 29.94
C LEU A 1 -3.92 7.51 28.53
N TRP A 2 -4.46 6.32 28.17
CA TRP A 2 -4.22 5.67 26.87
C TRP A 2 -4.58 6.54 25.67
N LEU A 3 -5.75 7.19 25.68
CA LEU A 3 -6.15 8.13 24.63
C LEU A 3 -5.15 9.28 24.46
N LEU A 4 -4.64 9.84 25.55
CA LEU A 4 -3.64 10.91 25.53
C LEU A 4 -2.30 10.43 24.93
N VAL A 5 -1.90 9.20 25.25
CA VAL A 5 -0.71 8.58 24.66
C VAL A 5 -0.91 8.37 23.16
N GLY A 6 -2.08 7.88 22.72
CA GLY A 6 -2.41 7.73 21.30
C GLY A 6 -2.36 9.06 20.55
N LEU A 7 -2.92 10.12 21.12
CA LEU A 7 -2.85 11.47 20.57
C LEU A 7 -1.41 11.99 20.49
N ALA A 8 -0.61 11.76 21.52
CA ALA A 8 0.79 12.17 21.55
C ALA A 8 1.60 11.44 20.45
N ILE A 9 1.39 10.13 20.28
CA ILE A 9 2.03 9.35 19.21
C ILE A 9 1.67 9.94 17.85
N MET A 10 0.40 10.20 17.60
CA MET A 10 -0.07 10.79 16.34
C MET A 10 0.55 12.17 16.10
N ALA A 11 0.58 13.03 17.14
CA ALA A 11 1.13 14.37 17.05
C ALA A 11 2.64 14.37 16.77
N VAL A 12 3.40 13.43 17.38
CA VAL A 12 4.85 13.32 17.17
C VAL A 12 5.18 12.82 15.76
N GLN A 13 4.34 11.96 15.20
CA GLN A 13 4.58 11.41 13.86
C GLN A 13 4.32 12.43 12.75
N LEU A 14 3.51 13.48 12.97
CA LEU A 14 3.16 14.55 12.04
C LEU A 14 2.73 14.07 10.63
N LYS A 15 2.28 12.82 10.53
CA LYS A 15 1.88 12.17 9.26
C LYS A 15 0.42 11.75 9.37
N GLY A 16 -0.40 12.24 8.46
CA GLY A 16 -1.86 12.03 8.44
C GLY A 16 -2.31 10.69 7.85
N TYR A 17 -1.49 9.63 7.88
CA TYR A 17 -1.91 8.33 7.38
C TYR A 17 -3.01 7.71 8.25
N ASP A 18 -3.97 7.06 7.62
CA ASP A 18 -5.14 6.48 8.31
C ASP A 18 -4.75 5.51 9.42
N TYR A 19 -3.68 4.71 9.23
CA TYR A 19 -3.22 3.77 10.25
C TYR A 19 -2.60 4.43 11.49
N HIS A 20 -2.24 5.72 11.44
CA HIS A 20 -1.75 6.45 12.62
C HIS A 20 -2.85 6.70 13.66
N TRP A 21 -4.13 6.59 13.27
CA TRP A 21 -5.27 6.66 14.16
C TRP A 21 -5.53 5.36 14.92
N LEU A 22 -4.95 4.23 14.48
CA LEU A 22 -5.16 2.91 15.09
C LEU A 22 -4.90 2.87 16.61
N PRO A 23 -3.84 3.52 17.17
CA PRO A 23 -3.61 3.53 18.61
C PRO A 23 -4.72 4.22 19.41
N MET A 24 -5.53 5.08 18.78
CA MET A 24 -6.64 5.79 19.41
C MET A 24 -7.95 5.00 19.37
N LEU A 25 -8.14 4.10 18.44
CA LEU A 25 -9.40 3.37 18.25
C LEU A 25 -9.81 2.56 19.49
N PRO A 26 -8.91 1.76 20.15
CA PRO A 26 -9.30 0.99 21.32
C PRO A 26 -9.77 1.88 22.50
N PRO A 27 -9.04 2.93 22.92
CA PRO A 27 -9.52 3.80 24.00
C PRO A 27 -10.80 4.57 23.63
N LEU A 28 -10.97 5.00 22.37
CA LEU A 28 -12.22 5.61 21.89
C LEU A 28 -13.38 4.62 21.93
N ALA A 29 -13.15 3.36 21.54
CA ALA A 29 -14.17 2.31 21.62
C ALA A 29 -14.60 2.04 23.07
N LEU A 30 -13.65 2.01 24.03
CA LEU A 30 -13.95 1.84 25.45
C LEU A 30 -14.73 3.01 26.02
N ILE A 31 -14.34 4.24 25.70
CA ILE A 31 -15.06 5.46 26.13
C ILE A 31 -16.47 5.48 25.53
N GLY A 32 -16.57 5.16 24.24
CA GLY A 32 -17.85 5.08 23.53
C GLY A 32 -18.77 4.02 24.13
N ALA A 33 -18.26 2.81 24.40
CA ALA A 33 -19.02 1.73 25.02
C ALA A 33 -19.49 2.12 26.43
N HIS A 34 -18.61 2.69 27.25
CA HIS A 34 -18.97 3.15 28.60
C HIS A 34 -20.02 4.27 28.57
N THR A 35 -19.87 5.24 27.66
CA THR A 35 -20.83 6.33 27.49
C THR A 35 -22.19 5.80 27.05
N LEU A 36 -22.19 4.87 26.10
CA LEU A 36 -23.41 4.23 25.60
C LEU A 36 -24.10 3.43 26.70
N ASP A 37 -23.35 2.65 27.50
CA ASP A 37 -23.89 1.92 28.65
C ASP A 37 -24.54 2.87 29.67
N ARG A 38 -23.90 4.00 29.99
CA ARG A 38 -24.48 5.03 30.87
C ARG A 38 -25.77 5.64 30.31
N ILE A 39 -25.80 5.95 29.01
CA ILE A 39 -26.97 6.51 28.36
C ILE A 39 -28.11 5.48 28.37
N ILE A 40 -27.82 4.24 27.99
CA ILE A 40 -28.80 3.16 27.99
C ILE A 40 -29.30 2.90 29.41
N GLY A 41 -28.43 2.85 30.41
CA GLY A 41 -28.80 2.67 31.82
C GLY A 41 -29.67 3.78 32.34
N ALA A 42 -29.38 5.05 32.01
CA ALA A 42 -30.20 6.20 32.41
C ALA A 42 -31.59 6.17 31.74
N ILE A 43 -31.67 5.72 30.50
CA ILE A 43 -32.95 5.54 29.77
C ILE A 43 -33.71 4.33 30.30
N ALA A 44 -33.03 3.22 30.55
CA ALA A 44 -33.65 1.97 31.03
C ALA A 44 -34.19 2.09 32.45
N ALA A 45 -33.55 2.93 33.32
CA ALA A 45 -34.02 3.20 34.68
C ALA A 45 -35.38 3.92 34.68
N LYS A 46 -35.76 4.56 33.59
CA LYS A 46 -37.03 5.32 33.46
C LYS A 46 -38.09 4.59 32.60
N ARG A 47 -37.78 3.47 31.96
CA ARG A 47 -38.69 2.90 30.95
C ARG A 47 -38.54 1.40 30.67
N THR A 48 -39.65 0.79 30.36
CA THR A 48 -40.19 -0.43 29.86
C THR A 48 -39.32 -1.24 28.88
N ARG A 49 -39.70 -2.52 28.72
CA ARG A 49 -39.17 -3.53 27.78
C ARG A 49 -38.90 -3.01 26.35
N VAL A 50 -39.64 -1.99 25.90
CA VAL A 50 -39.51 -1.37 24.56
C VAL A 50 -38.14 -0.72 24.34
N HIS A 51 -37.59 -0.05 25.34
CA HIS A 51 -36.29 0.63 25.20
C HIS A 51 -35.12 -0.35 25.12
N ASN A 52 -35.19 -1.42 25.91
CA ASN A 52 -34.19 -2.49 25.81
C ASN A 52 -34.24 -3.16 24.42
N LEU A 53 -35.44 -3.36 23.88
CA LEU A 53 -35.58 -3.90 22.53
C LEU A 53 -34.96 -2.98 21.47
N ILE A 54 -35.22 -1.68 21.55
CA ILE A 54 -34.63 -0.68 20.63
C ILE A 54 -33.10 -0.71 20.72
N ALA A 55 -32.53 -0.71 21.93
CA ALA A 55 -31.07 -0.75 22.12
C ALA A 55 -30.45 -2.02 21.51
N TRP A 56 -31.11 -3.20 21.69
CA TRP A 56 -30.69 -4.44 21.08
C TRP A 56 -30.79 -4.41 19.54
N VAL A 57 -31.84 -3.84 18.99
CA VAL A 57 -32.02 -3.74 17.53
C VAL A 57 -30.96 -2.82 16.92
N VAL A 58 -30.69 -1.65 17.56
CA VAL A 58 -29.65 -0.72 17.09
C VAL A 58 -28.27 -1.35 17.19
N GLY A 59 -27.95 -2.02 18.31
CA GLY A 59 -26.69 -2.73 18.48
C GLY A 59 -26.51 -3.86 17.45
N ALA A 60 -27.53 -4.67 17.24
CA ALA A 60 -27.50 -5.74 16.24
C ALA A 60 -27.38 -5.19 14.82
N ALA A 61 -28.05 -4.08 14.49
CA ALA A 61 -27.93 -3.43 13.20
C ALA A 61 -26.53 -2.85 12.97
N ALA A 62 -25.91 -2.23 13.98
CA ALA A 62 -24.55 -1.71 13.90
C ALA A 62 -23.51 -2.85 13.69
N ILE A 63 -23.64 -3.94 14.45
CA ILE A 63 -22.80 -5.14 14.29
C ILE A 63 -23.02 -5.76 12.90
N GLY A 64 -24.27 -5.92 12.49
CA GLY A 64 -24.61 -6.45 11.18
C GLY A 64 -24.02 -5.62 10.04
N TRP A 65 -24.11 -4.29 10.13
CA TRP A 65 -23.49 -3.39 9.18
C TRP A 65 -21.97 -3.55 9.13
N LEU A 66 -21.30 -3.63 10.29
CA LEU A 66 -19.87 -3.84 10.38
C LEU A 66 -19.46 -5.17 9.75
N VAL A 67 -20.20 -6.25 10.05
CA VAL A 67 -19.97 -7.57 9.46
C VAL A 67 -20.10 -7.52 7.94
N VAL A 68 -21.17 -6.89 7.42
CA VAL A 68 -21.37 -6.74 5.97
C VAL A 68 -20.22 -5.90 5.35
N ARG A 69 -19.77 -4.85 6.00
CA ARG A 69 -18.66 -4.02 5.48
C ARG A 69 -17.33 -4.77 5.46
N VAL A 70 -17.04 -5.57 6.48
CA VAL A 70 -15.77 -6.31 6.59
C VAL A 70 -15.77 -7.57 5.72
N TRP A 71 -16.90 -8.31 5.71
CA TRP A 71 -17.00 -9.59 5.03
C TRP A 71 -17.67 -9.53 3.66
N GLY A 72 -18.36 -8.41 3.34
CA GLY A 72 -19.11 -8.28 2.10
C GLY A 72 -18.26 -8.42 0.83
N THR A 73 -17.00 -8.00 0.89
CA THR A 73 -16.02 -8.18 -0.19
C THR A 73 -15.35 -9.56 -0.15
N ALA A 74 -15.08 -10.09 1.05
CA ALA A 74 -14.35 -11.35 1.19
C ALA A 74 -15.25 -12.59 0.97
N LEU A 75 -16.50 -12.56 1.41
CA LEU A 75 -17.42 -13.70 1.31
C LEU A 75 -17.70 -14.16 -0.13
N PRO A 76 -17.96 -13.27 -1.12
CA PRO A 76 -18.15 -13.70 -2.50
C PRO A 76 -16.93 -14.41 -3.07
N TYR A 77 -15.72 -13.96 -2.72
CA TYR A 77 -14.48 -14.62 -3.12
C TYR A 77 -14.30 -15.99 -2.44
N ILE A 78 -14.48 -16.05 -1.10
CA ILE A 78 -14.33 -17.29 -0.32
C ILE A 78 -15.36 -18.35 -0.76
N SER A 79 -16.58 -17.94 -1.10
CA SER A 79 -17.63 -18.83 -1.61
C SER A 79 -17.45 -19.23 -3.07
N GLY A 80 -16.50 -18.66 -3.79
CA GLY A 80 -16.27 -18.90 -5.21
C GLY A 80 -17.29 -18.20 -6.14
N ALA A 81 -18.07 -17.24 -5.63
CA ALA A 81 -19.03 -16.48 -6.43
C ALA A 81 -18.34 -15.44 -7.35
N ILE A 82 -17.16 -15.00 -6.98
CA ILE A 82 -16.26 -14.17 -7.81
C ILE A 82 -14.88 -14.81 -7.86
N ASP A 83 -14.18 -14.59 -8.96
CA ASP A 83 -12.80 -15.03 -9.13
C ASP A 83 -11.81 -14.10 -8.43
N ARG A 84 -10.54 -14.50 -8.40
CA ARG A 84 -9.46 -13.74 -7.77
C ARG A 84 -9.22 -12.39 -8.43
N THR A 85 -9.34 -12.32 -9.76
CA THR A 85 -9.13 -11.08 -10.51
C THR A 85 -10.17 -10.04 -10.14
N THR A 86 -11.45 -10.45 -10.12
CA THR A 86 -12.56 -9.58 -9.70
C THR A 86 -12.40 -9.14 -8.23
N TYR A 87 -11.94 -10.05 -7.36
CA TYR A 87 -11.68 -9.72 -5.95
C TYR A 87 -10.57 -8.67 -5.82
N ASP A 88 -9.42 -8.88 -6.49
CA ASP A 88 -8.27 -7.97 -6.43
C ASP A 88 -8.59 -6.60 -7.05
N ALA A 89 -9.40 -6.54 -8.12
CA ALA A 89 -9.86 -5.28 -8.72
C ALA A 89 -10.69 -4.41 -7.75
N GLY A 90 -11.26 -5.01 -6.70
CA GLY A 90 -11.93 -4.28 -5.62
C GLY A 90 -10.98 -3.59 -4.62
N PHE A 91 -9.68 -3.91 -4.65
CA PHE A 91 -8.70 -3.31 -3.75
C PHE A 91 -7.93 -2.18 -4.44
N VAL A 92 -8.52 -1.00 -4.38
CA VAL A 92 -7.94 0.26 -4.84
C VAL A 92 -7.73 1.17 -3.63
N ALA A 93 -6.53 1.69 -3.46
CA ALA A 93 -6.20 2.64 -2.41
C ALA A 93 -5.33 3.77 -2.98
N GLY A 94 -5.97 4.88 -3.35
CA GLY A 94 -5.32 5.93 -4.13
C GLY A 94 -4.88 5.36 -5.49
N ASP A 95 -3.60 5.46 -5.79
CA ASP A 95 -3.01 4.98 -7.04
C ASP A 95 -2.60 3.49 -6.99
N PHE A 96 -2.87 2.81 -5.87
CA PHE A 96 -2.58 1.39 -5.71
C PHE A 96 -3.73 0.53 -6.27
N HIS A 97 -3.37 -0.38 -7.18
CA HIS A 97 -4.25 -1.36 -7.80
C HIS A 97 -3.66 -2.77 -7.63
N ALA A 98 -4.33 -3.62 -6.83
CA ALA A 98 -3.81 -4.95 -6.50
C ALA A 98 -3.79 -5.90 -7.69
N ASP A 99 -4.71 -5.76 -8.63
CA ASP A 99 -4.80 -6.53 -9.86
C ASP A 99 -3.63 -6.23 -10.81
N GLU A 100 -3.20 -4.97 -10.95
CA GLU A 100 -2.03 -4.59 -11.76
C GLU A 100 -0.76 -5.25 -11.21
N SER A 101 -0.53 -5.18 -9.90
CA SER A 101 0.64 -5.82 -9.27
C SER A 101 0.64 -7.33 -9.48
N ARG A 102 -0.53 -7.96 -9.49
CA ARG A 102 -0.65 -9.39 -9.77
C ARG A 102 -0.36 -9.73 -11.23
N GLN A 103 -0.90 -8.96 -12.18
CA GLN A 103 -0.64 -9.11 -13.61
C GLN A 103 0.86 -8.94 -13.90
N MET A 104 1.50 -7.92 -13.30
CA MET A 104 2.93 -7.69 -13.42
C MET A 104 3.75 -8.86 -12.84
N ALA A 105 3.38 -9.36 -11.68
CA ALA A 105 4.05 -10.51 -11.08
C ALA A 105 3.91 -11.78 -11.93
N GLN A 106 2.77 -11.97 -12.58
CA GLN A 106 2.58 -13.09 -13.51
C GLN A 106 3.45 -12.92 -14.77
N PHE A 107 3.45 -11.73 -15.38
CA PHE A 107 4.32 -11.40 -16.51
C PHE A 107 5.78 -11.73 -16.23
N LEU A 108 6.26 -11.36 -15.04
CA LEU A 108 7.64 -11.62 -14.61
C LEU A 108 7.92 -13.12 -14.40
N ARG A 109 7.02 -13.86 -13.72
CA ARG A 109 7.19 -15.32 -13.51
C ARG A 109 7.28 -16.12 -14.78
N GLU A 110 6.67 -15.65 -15.87
CA GLU A 110 6.73 -16.32 -17.17
C GLU A 110 8.03 -16.08 -17.92
N ARG A 111 8.82 -15.06 -17.53
CA ARG A 111 9.99 -14.55 -18.28
C ARG A 111 11.31 -14.55 -17.51
N VAL A 112 11.24 -14.65 -16.20
CA VAL A 112 12.40 -14.52 -15.30
C VAL A 112 12.48 -15.76 -14.42
N ALA A 113 13.69 -16.29 -14.24
CA ALA A 113 13.88 -17.45 -13.39
C ALA A 113 13.60 -17.13 -11.90
N PRO A 114 13.03 -18.08 -11.14
CA PRO A 114 12.85 -17.90 -9.71
C PRO A 114 14.17 -17.59 -9.00
N GLY A 115 14.17 -16.56 -8.17
CA GLY A 115 15.35 -16.12 -7.42
C GLY A 115 16.24 -15.12 -8.15
N ASP A 116 16.00 -14.84 -9.42
CA ASP A 116 16.64 -13.72 -10.11
C ASP A 116 16.26 -12.39 -9.47
N SER A 117 17.03 -11.35 -9.80
CA SER A 117 16.79 -10.02 -9.24
C SER A 117 15.85 -9.18 -10.10
N LEU A 118 15.19 -8.24 -9.45
CA LEU A 118 14.31 -7.24 -10.03
C LEU A 118 14.63 -5.88 -9.40
N PHE A 119 14.51 -4.79 -10.15
CA PHE A 119 14.53 -3.46 -9.59
C PHE A 119 13.22 -2.73 -9.88
N ILE A 120 12.64 -2.11 -8.85
CA ILE A 120 11.41 -1.32 -8.96
C ILE A 120 11.71 0.11 -8.51
N TRP A 121 11.53 1.06 -9.42
CA TRP A 121 11.55 2.48 -9.14
C TRP A 121 10.10 2.95 -9.01
N GLY A 122 9.60 2.99 -7.77
CA GLY A 122 8.23 3.30 -7.41
C GLY A 122 7.81 2.60 -6.13
N PHE A 123 6.52 2.67 -5.79
CA PHE A 123 6.00 2.13 -4.55
C PHE A 123 5.07 0.92 -4.78
N ARG A 124 5.63 -0.19 -5.26
CA ARG A 124 4.93 -1.48 -5.47
C ARG A 124 5.78 -2.67 -4.98
N PRO A 125 6.20 -2.68 -3.70
CA PRO A 125 7.10 -3.71 -3.18
C PRO A 125 6.47 -5.12 -3.16
N GLU A 126 5.15 -5.23 -3.16
CA GLU A 126 4.43 -6.51 -3.20
C GLU A 126 4.74 -7.33 -4.45
N VAL A 127 5.16 -6.69 -5.56
CA VAL A 127 5.52 -7.38 -6.80
C VAL A 127 6.70 -8.33 -6.58
N TYR A 128 7.66 -7.99 -5.72
CA TYR A 128 8.76 -8.91 -5.35
C TYR A 128 8.24 -10.21 -4.75
N THR A 129 7.36 -10.08 -3.73
CA THR A 129 6.77 -11.25 -3.07
C THR A 129 5.89 -12.05 -4.00
N MET A 130 5.08 -11.38 -4.83
CA MET A 130 4.17 -12.04 -5.77
C MET A 130 4.89 -12.72 -6.91
N SER A 131 6.02 -12.16 -7.40
CA SER A 131 6.81 -12.75 -8.49
C SER A 131 7.79 -13.81 -8.01
N GLY A 132 8.21 -13.77 -6.74
CA GLY A 132 9.28 -14.62 -6.19
C GLY A 132 10.68 -14.14 -6.58
N LEU A 133 10.81 -12.90 -7.05
CA LEU A 133 12.09 -12.30 -7.43
C LEU A 133 12.73 -11.58 -6.24
N THR A 134 14.05 -11.45 -6.24
CA THR A 134 14.80 -10.77 -5.19
C THR A 134 15.05 -9.30 -5.54
N PRO A 135 15.05 -8.38 -4.57
CA PRO A 135 15.44 -6.99 -4.85
C PRO A 135 16.88 -6.89 -5.34
N ALA A 136 17.12 -6.20 -6.46
CA ALA A 136 18.45 -5.97 -7.01
C ALA A 136 19.27 -4.94 -6.22
N ALA A 137 18.62 -4.16 -5.34
CA ALA A 137 19.24 -3.16 -4.51
C ALA A 137 18.69 -3.21 -3.08
N ARG A 138 19.35 -2.48 -2.17
CA ARG A 138 18.99 -2.43 -0.75
C ARG A 138 17.54 -2.00 -0.49
N PHE A 139 17.02 -1.07 -1.30
CA PHE A 139 15.68 -0.51 -1.10
C PHE A 139 14.69 -1.15 -2.06
N ILE A 140 13.59 -1.69 -1.49
CA ILE A 140 12.51 -2.34 -2.23
C ILE A 140 11.51 -1.36 -2.84
N PHE A 141 11.68 -0.07 -2.59
CA PHE A 141 10.91 1.05 -3.13
C PHE A 141 11.76 2.32 -3.08
N ASN A 142 11.38 3.34 -3.83
CA ASN A 142 12.21 4.52 -4.05
C ASN A 142 12.15 5.60 -2.96
N PHE A 143 11.30 5.52 -1.92
CA PHE A 143 11.20 6.52 -0.85
C PHE A 143 12.53 6.96 -0.27
N PRO A 144 13.44 6.04 0.15
CA PRO A 144 14.72 6.43 0.71
C PRO A 144 15.64 7.15 -0.29
N LEU A 145 15.31 7.09 -1.57
CA LEU A 145 16.10 7.69 -2.64
C LEU A 145 15.58 9.06 -3.07
N ILE A 146 14.26 9.30 -2.91
CA ILE A 146 13.60 10.54 -3.35
C ILE A 146 13.35 11.53 -2.20
N ALA A 147 13.09 11.05 -1.00
CA ALA A 147 12.75 11.91 0.13
C ALA A 147 13.99 12.74 0.58
N PRO A 148 13.85 14.07 0.74
CA PRO A 148 14.99 14.97 0.94
C PRO A 148 15.69 14.81 2.30
N TRP A 149 15.06 14.13 3.25
CA TRP A 149 15.62 13.89 4.59
C TRP A 149 16.51 12.64 4.68
N TYR A 150 16.63 11.84 3.60
CA TYR A 150 17.55 10.71 3.56
C TYR A 150 18.90 11.09 2.96
N PRO A 151 19.98 10.37 3.33
CA PRO A 151 21.32 10.67 2.82
C PRO A 151 21.42 10.56 1.30
N ALA A 152 21.90 11.61 0.63
CA ALA A 152 22.09 11.61 -0.82
C ALA A 152 23.06 10.50 -1.31
N ALA A 153 24.00 10.08 -0.46
CA ALA A 153 24.91 8.98 -0.76
C ALA A 153 24.19 7.63 -1.05
N TRP A 154 22.98 7.44 -0.56
CA TRP A 154 22.21 6.22 -0.84
C TRP A 154 21.82 6.08 -2.31
N ARG A 155 21.65 7.20 -3.02
CA ARG A 155 21.40 7.21 -4.47
C ARG A 155 22.60 6.65 -5.23
N ALA A 156 23.79 7.19 -4.96
CA ALA A 156 25.03 6.72 -5.60
C ALA A 156 25.31 5.23 -5.31
N GLN A 157 25.13 4.79 -4.06
CA GLN A 157 25.27 3.39 -3.66
C GLN A 157 24.26 2.48 -4.39
N THR A 158 23.03 2.96 -4.60
CA THR A 158 22.03 2.19 -5.33
C THR A 158 22.43 2.02 -6.78
N VAL A 159 22.88 3.08 -7.45
CA VAL A 159 23.33 3.02 -8.86
C VAL A 159 24.54 2.11 -8.99
N GLU A 160 25.52 2.19 -8.09
CA GLU A 160 26.68 1.28 -8.06
C GLU A 160 26.24 -0.19 -7.92
N THR A 161 25.32 -0.47 -7.01
CA THR A 161 24.77 -1.82 -6.84
C THR A 161 24.06 -2.32 -8.10
N LEU A 162 23.32 -1.45 -8.77
CA LEU A 162 22.59 -1.80 -10.00
C LEU A 162 23.53 -2.06 -11.18
N TRP A 163 24.68 -1.39 -11.26
CA TRP A 163 25.73 -1.69 -12.25
C TRP A 163 26.28 -3.11 -12.09
N ALA A 164 26.36 -3.62 -10.86
CA ALA A 164 26.83 -4.97 -10.59
C ALA A 164 25.73 -6.03 -10.77
N ALA A 165 24.48 -5.71 -10.39
CA ALA A 165 23.37 -6.65 -10.37
C ALA A 165 22.76 -6.90 -11.76
N LEU A 166 22.60 -5.85 -12.57
CA LEU A 166 21.99 -5.87 -13.92
C LEU A 166 20.76 -6.79 -14.00
N PRO A 167 19.69 -6.51 -13.23
CA PRO A 167 18.50 -7.37 -13.19
C PRO A 167 17.90 -7.56 -14.60
N PRO A 168 17.24 -8.70 -14.91
CA PRO A 168 16.62 -8.94 -16.22
C PRO A 168 15.57 -7.88 -16.59
N TYR A 169 14.85 -7.38 -15.59
CA TYR A 169 13.82 -6.36 -15.75
C TYR A 169 13.99 -5.25 -14.72
N VAL A 170 13.58 -4.04 -15.13
CA VAL A 170 13.41 -2.86 -14.30
C VAL A 170 11.99 -2.35 -14.49
N LEU A 171 11.30 -2.06 -13.41
CA LEU A 171 9.96 -1.49 -13.43
C LEU A 171 10.01 -0.05 -12.95
N ILE A 172 9.39 0.85 -13.69
CA ILE A 172 9.18 2.25 -13.33
C ILE A 172 7.69 2.45 -13.18
N LEU A 173 7.28 3.19 -12.15
CA LEU A 173 5.86 3.48 -11.93
C LEU A 173 5.49 4.88 -12.42
N GLU A 174 4.34 4.94 -13.10
CA GLU A 174 3.62 6.17 -13.38
C GLU A 174 2.46 6.33 -12.40
N SER A 175 2.02 7.55 -12.19
CA SER A 175 0.83 7.88 -11.39
C SER A 175 0.88 7.48 -9.91
N ASP A 176 2.05 7.17 -9.36
CA ASP A 176 2.26 6.85 -7.94
C ASP A 176 2.65 8.11 -7.14
N TYR A 177 1.77 9.09 -7.11
CA TYR A 177 2.01 10.39 -6.50
C TYR A 177 2.17 10.31 -4.98
N MET A 178 3.27 10.89 -4.46
CA MET A 178 3.58 10.87 -3.03
C MET A 178 4.03 12.24 -2.52
N PRO A 179 3.19 13.27 -2.60
CA PRO A 179 3.58 14.64 -2.26
C PRO A 179 4.04 14.81 -0.80
N TRP A 180 3.56 13.98 0.10
CA TRP A 180 4.00 13.96 1.50
C TRP A 180 5.40 13.37 1.72
N VAL A 181 5.96 12.70 0.71
CA VAL A 181 7.34 12.16 0.71
C VAL A 181 8.27 13.06 -0.08
N THR A 182 7.86 13.42 -1.28
CA THR A 182 8.70 14.16 -2.24
C THR A 182 8.64 15.66 -2.05
N GLY A 183 7.54 16.18 -1.50
CA GLY A 183 7.21 17.60 -1.51
C GLY A 183 6.74 18.11 -2.88
N SER A 184 6.58 17.22 -3.86
CA SER A 184 6.13 17.49 -5.25
C SER A 184 4.92 16.63 -5.58
N ASN A 185 4.14 17.06 -6.59
CA ASN A 185 3.07 16.27 -7.19
C ASN A 185 3.56 15.41 -8.37
N ASP A 186 4.86 15.19 -8.48
CA ASP A 186 5.44 14.35 -9.51
C ASP A 186 5.37 12.88 -9.11
N ASP A 187 5.13 12.01 -10.09
CA ASP A 187 5.18 10.57 -9.93
C ASP A 187 6.62 10.04 -10.03
N SER A 188 6.81 8.74 -9.78
CA SER A 188 8.13 8.13 -9.82
C SER A 188 8.78 8.22 -11.21
N HIS A 189 8.01 8.12 -12.29
CA HIS A 189 8.54 8.27 -13.64
C HIS A 189 9.10 9.67 -13.88
N THR A 190 8.34 10.72 -13.54
CA THR A 190 8.77 12.11 -13.66
C THR A 190 10.00 12.38 -12.79
N LEU A 191 10.00 11.90 -11.54
CA LEU A 191 11.13 12.04 -10.63
C LEU A 191 12.40 11.34 -11.12
N LEU A 192 12.28 10.23 -11.87
CA LEU A 192 13.43 9.55 -12.47
C LEU A 192 14.21 10.47 -13.42
N LEU A 193 13.53 11.39 -14.10
CA LEU A 193 14.17 12.31 -15.04
C LEU A 193 15.19 13.23 -14.37
N GLU A 194 15.02 13.52 -13.08
CA GLU A 194 15.95 14.31 -12.27
C GLU A 194 17.18 13.51 -11.80
N TYR A 195 17.11 12.16 -11.84
CA TYR A 195 18.19 11.26 -11.38
C TYR A 195 19.05 10.82 -12.55
N THR A 196 19.87 11.72 -13.06
CA THR A 196 20.67 11.54 -14.27
C THR A 196 21.51 10.27 -14.28
N ASP A 197 22.10 9.88 -13.14
CA ASP A 197 22.96 8.68 -13.04
C ASP A 197 22.13 7.40 -13.16
N LEU A 198 20.98 7.34 -12.48
CA LEU A 198 20.08 6.19 -12.56
C LEU A 198 19.43 6.08 -13.94
N ARG A 199 19.00 7.23 -14.50
CA ARG A 199 18.47 7.30 -15.85
C ARG A 199 19.50 6.86 -16.88
N GLY A 200 20.72 7.38 -16.80
CA GLY A 200 21.81 7.00 -17.69
C GLY A 200 22.17 5.52 -17.62
N TRP A 201 22.18 4.93 -16.40
CA TRP A 201 22.34 3.48 -16.21
C TRP A 201 21.21 2.70 -16.90
N LEU A 202 19.96 3.15 -16.74
CA LEU A 202 18.79 2.50 -17.33
C LEU A 202 18.87 2.55 -18.87
N GLU A 203 18.99 3.74 -19.45
CA GLU A 203 19.05 3.94 -20.92
C GLU A 203 20.25 3.25 -21.58
N PHE A 204 21.35 3.06 -20.85
CA PHE A 204 22.52 2.38 -21.36
C PHE A 204 22.36 0.86 -21.40
N ASN A 205 21.68 0.25 -20.42
CA ASN A 205 21.65 -1.20 -20.25
C ASN A 205 20.31 -1.84 -20.65
N TYR A 206 19.26 -1.06 -20.84
CA TYR A 206 17.90 -1.56 -21.02
C TYR A 206 17.21 -0.89 -22.22
N GLU A 207 16.21 -1.59 -22.75
CA GLU A 207 15.25 -1.06 -23.70
C GLU A 207 13.83 -1.13 -23.13
N ARG A 208 12.97 -0.21 -23.55
CA ARG A 208 11.57 -0.22 -23.12
C ARG A 208 10.84 -1.40 -23.75
N ASP A 209 10.17 -2.20 -22.95
CA ASP A 209 9.25 -3.24 -23.41
C ASP A 209 7.90 -2.59 -23.80
N GLU A 210 7.30 -3.02 -24.90
CA GLU A 210 6.03 -2.47 -25.38
C GLU A 210 4.82 -2.97 -24.61
N THR A 211 4.99 -3.96 -23.74
CA THR A 211 3.93 -4.53 -22.91
C THR A 211 3.40 -3.44 -21.95
N GLN A 212 2.08 -3.26 -21.93
CA GLN A 212 1.41 -2.33 -21.00
C GLN A 212 0.66 -3.12 -19.93
N ILE A 213 1.01 -2.89 -18.66
CA ILE A 213 0.35 -3.47 -17.50
C ILE A 213 0.12 -2.35 -16.49
N GLY A 214 -1.11 -1.83 -16.44
CA GLY A 214 -1.49 -0.75 -15.54
C GLY A 214 -0.53 0.43 -15.59
N SER A 215 -0.08 0.87 -14.42
CA SER A 215 0.85 1.98 -14.22
C SER A 215 2.34 1.60 -14.33
N PHE A 216 2.67 0.41 -14.82
CA PHE A 216 4.06 -0.02 -14.96
C PHE A 216 4.64 0.30 -16.34
N ILE A 217 5.78 1.02 -16.35
CA ILE A 217 6.69 1.11 -17.49
C ILE A 217 7.74 0.02 -17.31
N ILE A 218 7.80 -0.89 -18.27
CA ILE A 218 8.65 -2.08 -18.21
C ILE A 218 9.92 -1.84 -19.03
N TRP A 219 11.08 -2.10 -18.44
CA TRP A 219 12.36 -2.07 -19.12
C TRP A 219 13.00 -3.45 -19.06
N ARG A 220 13.42 -3.94 -20.21
CA ARG A 220 14.09 -5.24 -20.37
C ARG A 220 15.56 -5.03 -20.66
N ARG A 221 16.44 -5.84 -20.01
CA ARG A 221 17.88 -5.78 -20.26
C ARG A 221 18.22 -6.11 -21.70
N LEU A 222 19.11 -5.30 -22.29
CA LEU A 222 19.63 -5.53 -23.63
C LEU A 222 20.44 -6.84 -23.68
N SER A 223 20.19 -7.66 -24.69
CA SER A 223 21.02 -8.84 -25.00
C SER A 223 22.31 -8.35 -25.66
N ARG A 224 23.38 -8.24 -24.90
CA ARG A 224 24.71 -7.89 -25.40
C ARG A 224 25.62 -9.12 -25.40
#